data_31101a7e7c2c786acb86353c84f00ffc
#
_entry.id   31101a7e7c2c786acb86353c84f00ffc
#
_cell.length_a   1.000
_cell.length_b   1.000
_cell.length_c   1.000
_cell.angle_alpha   90.00
_cell.angle_beta   90.00
_cell.angle_gamma   90.00
#
_symmetry.space_group_name_H-M   'P 1'
#
loop_
_entity.id
_entity.type
_entity.pdbx_description
1 polymer ?
#
loop_
_entity_poly.entity_id
_entity_poly.type
_entity_poly.pdbx_seq_one_letter_code
_entity_poly.pdbx_strand_id
1 'polypeptide(L)'
;PCFDEVRKLAVKFMLELPQQLRDELHEALKRGVDILDSEPLMVTYLHSFGPMHQAKLQYAFDKLNEEFLQQKEINIIDYGCGQAIGTMCYADFLRENGYSQKVKTITLIEPSELCLKRAALHVSLFFPNAKIITVNKKFEDLSKEDIVCDEEVPTLHILSNVLDLDFVLDGLASLVKKNLGGYNQFVCVGPYFGSSNKGKRMEIFCLLLDGEKEFYETFDKYELVEDKTWTAQILCFSVGNLSSRGSKNDINTNQISVIENLKVMAAKGNAEAQYQLGEHYYKGEDEEKDLVQAIMYYSKAAEQGHNGALYKLGRYYCETKNDKNKAFHFFKLSAEKECGEALICLGCCYRYGYGTKKDPVYAFNLTYRAAQEGVRRGQRVLGMCYENGTGVEKNPTKAVEWYTKAALQKDATAQCLLGDCYDDGIGVEKDPAKAVEWYTKSAEQGYAEAQFNLGNRYFNGIGVEKNPTKAVEWYTKSAEQGNARAQFNLGNRYYNGIGVEKNPAKAVEWYTKAAEKGHAEAQFNLGCCYDNGI
;
A
#
# COMPACT_ATOMS: atom_id res chain seq x y z
N PRO A 1 35.11 10.29 -4.75
CA PRO A 1 34.41 9.27 -5.53
C PRO A 1 33.28 9.90 -6.34
N CYS A 2 32.84 9.24 -7.41
CA CYS A 2 31.65 9.59 -8.16
C CYS A 2 30.74 8.36 -8.32
N PHE A 3 29.46 8.60 -8.62
CA PHE A 3 28.50 7.52 -8.76
C PHE A 3 28.91 6.54 -9.89
N ASP A 4 29.48 7.05 -10.97
CA ASP A 4 30.01 6.22 -12.04
C ASP A 4 31.11 5.25 -11.61
N GLU A 5 31.95 5.62 -10.66
CA GLU A 5 32.97 4.71 -10.09
C GLU A 5 32.32 3.58 -9.30
N VAL A 6 31.31 3.91 -8.48
CA VAL A 6 30.52 2.89 -7.73
C VAL A 6 29.84 1.94 -8.70
N ARG A 7 29.24 2.45 -9.78
CA ARG A 7 28.59 1.67 -10.83
C ARG A 7 29.56 0.77 -11.60
N LYS A 8 30.74 1.26 -11.94
CA LYS A 8 31.80 0.44 -12.62
C LYS A 8 32.20 -0.78 -11.79
N LEU A 9 32.24 -0.67 -10.47
CA LEU A 9 32.49 -1.80 -9.58
C LEU A 9 31.35 -2.83 -9.66
N ALA A 10 30.09 -2.37 -9.69
CA ALA A 10 28.94 -3.25 -9.86
C ALA A 10 28.98 -3.98 -11.23
N VAL A 11 29.28 -3.27 -12.32
CA VAL A 11 29.46 -3.87 -13.66
C VAL A 11 30.53 -4.95 -13.63
N LYS A 12 31.70 -4.66 -13.04
CA LYS A 12 32.80 -5.62 -12.95
C LYS A 12 32.37 -6.89 -12.20
N PHE A 13 31.70 -6.73 -11.06
CA PHE A 13 31.19 -7.87 -10.29
C PHE A 13 30.20 -8.72 -11.12
N MET A 14 29.26 -8.08 -11.81
CA MET A 14 28.28 -8.78 -12.66
C MET A 14 28.93 -9.56 -13.79
N LEU A 15 29.98 -9.02 -14.41
CA LEU A 15 30.70 -9.71 -15.49
C LEU A 15 31.47 -10.96 -15.01
N GLU A 16 31.82 -11.03 -13.73
CA GLU A 16 32.50 -12.19 -13.12
C GLU A 16 31.51 -13.34 -12.78
N LEU A 17 30.20 -13.08 -12.77
CA LEU A 17 29.17 -14.09 -12.50
C LEU A 17 28.84 -14.93 -13.75
N PRO A 18 28.49 -16.23 -13.59
CA PRO A 18 27.93 -17.05 -14.66
C PRO A 18 26.65 -16.43 -15.24
N GLN A 19 26.43 -16.59 -16.56
CA GLN A 19 25.26 -15.99 -17.26
C GLN A 19 23.93 -16.38 -16.60
N GLN A 20 23.76 -17.67 -16.31
CA GLN A 20 22.53 -18.16 -15.68
C GLN A 20 22.23 -17.45 -14.36
N LEU A 21 23.25 -17.23 -13.51
CA LEU A 21 23.07 -16.55 -12.22
C LEU A 21 22.77 -15.06 -12.42
N ARG A 22 23.32 -14.43 -13.45
CA ARG A 22 22.97 -13.04 -13.80
C ARG A 22 21.49 -12.91 -14.19
N ASP A 23 21.00 -13.85 -14.99
CA ASP A 23 19.61 -13.86 -15.45
C ASP A 23 18.66 -14.11 -14.27
N GLU A 24 18.99 -15.05 -13.37
CA GLU A 24 18.23 -15.33 -12.13
C GLU A 24 18.16 -14.10 -11.22
N LEU A 25 19.28 -13.41 -11.00
CA LEU A 25 19.34 -12.19 -10.18
C LEU A 25 18.56 -11.04 -10.82
N HIS A 26 18.63 -10.90 -12.15
CA HIS A 26 17.87 -9.88 -12.88
C HIS A 26 16.37 -10.13 -12.81
N GLU A 27 15.94 -11.38 -12.92
CA GLU A 27 14.53 -11.76 -12.77
C GLU A 27 14.04 -11.55 -11.32
N ALA A 28 14.88 -11.85 -10.33
CA ALA A 28 14.56 -11.65 -8.91
C ALA A 28 14.36 -10.17 -8.53
N LEU A 29 14.95 -9.21 -9.27
CA LEU A 29 14.78 -7.78 -9.01
C LEU A 29 13.37 -7.25 -9.28
N LYS A 30 12.53 -7.97 -10.03
CA LYS A 30 11.13 -7.57 -10.34
C LYS A 30 10.98 -6.07 -10.63
N ARG A 31 11.82 -5.53 -11.51
CA ARG A 31 11.90 -4.11 -11.87
C ARG A 31 12.32 -3.16 -10.73
N GLY A 32 12.97 -3.68 -9.69
CA GLY A 32 13.52 -2.88 -8.60
C GLY A 32 12.48 -2.40 -7.56
N VAL A 33 11.32 -3.04 -7.48
CA VAL A 33 10.24 -2.68 -6.53
C VAL A 33 10.29 -3.48 -5.23
N ASP A 34 11.03 -4.60 -5.19
CA ASP A 34 11.16 -5.42 -3.99
C ASP A 34 12.27 -4.90 -3.06
N ILE A 35 12.19 -5.28 -1.79
CA ILE A 35 13.24 -4.98 -0.80
C ILE A 35 14.51 -5.75 -1.19
N LEU A 36 15.61 -5.03 -1.34
CA LEU A 36 16.92 -5.61 -1.65
C LEU A 36 17.53 -6.19 -0.37
N ASP A 37 17.46 -7.49 -0.20
CA ASP A 37 17.85 -8.19 1.03
C ASP A 37 19.19 -8.95 0.94
N SER A 38 19.87 -8.88 -0.21
CA SER A 38 21.14 -9.54 -0.43
C SER A 38 22.13 -8.69 -1.23
N GLU A 39 23.43 -8.88 -0.98
CA GLU A 39 24.47 -8.15 -1.72
C GLU A 39 24.42 -8.38 -3.22
N PRO A 40 24.24 -9.62 -3.75
CA PRO A 40 24.13 -9.83 -5.19
C PRO A 40 22.96 -9.06 -5.81
N LEU A 41 21.79 -9.00 -5.15
CA LEU A 41 20.64 -8.21 -5.64
C LEU A 41 20.93 -6.72 -5.64
N MET A 42 21.59 -6.19 -4.61
CA MET A 42 21.99 -4.78 -4.56
C MET A 42 22.96 -4.41 -5.67
N VAL A 43 23.94 -5.25 -5.95
CA VAL A 43 24.91 -5.01 -7.04
C VAL A 43 24.22 -5.10 -8.39
N THR A 44 23.33 -6.08 -8.58
CA THR A 44 22.54 -6.23 -9.80
C THR A 44 21.61 -5.03 -10.01
N TYR A 45 21.04 -4.48 -8.95
CA TYR A 45 20.22 -3.26 -9.03
C TYR A 45 21.04 -2.05 -9.53
N LEU A 46 22.22 -1.80 -8.96
CA LEU A 46 23.11 -0.72 -9.41
C LEU A 46 23.54 -0.91 -10.87
N HIS A 47 23.81 -2.14 -11.29
CA HIS A 47 24.14 -2.45 -12.67
C HIS A 47 22.97 -2.18 -13.62
N SER A 48 21.78 -2.70 -13.29
CA SER A 48 20.63 -2.73 -14.20
C SER A 48 19.84 -1.42 -14.24
N PHE A 49 19.69 -0.77 -13.11
CA PHE A 49 18.84 0.42 -12.95
C PHE A 49 19.61 1.70 -12.59
N GLY A 50 20.86 1.58 -12.14
CA GLY A 50 21.68 2.73 -11.75
C GLY A 50 21.79 3.82 -12.81
N PRO A 51 22.07 3.50 -14.11
CA PRO A 51 22.17 4.51 -15.17
C PRO A 51 20.86 5.27 -15.38
N MET A 52 19.72 4.57 -15.28
CA MET A 52 18.40 5.21 -15.40
C MET A 52 18.15 6.18 -14.26
N HIS A 53 18.42 5.78 -13.02
CA HIS A 53 18.22 6.64 -11.85
C HIS A 53 19.14 7.85 -11.91
N GLN A 54 20.41 7.65 -12.27
CA GLN A 54 21.38 8.73 -12.44
C GLN A 54 20.89 9.79 -13.42
N ALA A 55 20.49 9.37 -14.64
CA ALA A 55 20.02 10.30 -15.67
C ALA A 55 18.80 11.10 -15.24
N LYS A 56 17.81 10.44 -14.61
CA LYS A 56 16.61 11.10 -14.09
C LYS A 56 16.91 12.11 -12.98
N LEU A 57 17.76 11.73 -12.04
CA LEU A 57 18.11 12.56 -10.90
C LEU A 57 18.96 13.75 -11.30
N GLN A 58 19.95 13.57 -12.20
CA GLN A 58 20.74 14.68 -12.73
C GLN A 58 19.85 15.71 -13.42
N TYR A 59 18.94 15.25 -14.30
CA TYR A 59 17.99 16.14 -14.95
C TYR A 59 17.06 16.85 -13.96
N ALA A 60 16.63 16.17 -12.90
CA ALA A 60 15.81 16.77 -11.85
C ALA A 60 16.59 17.83 -11.03
N PHE A 61 17.85 17.57 -10.72
CA PHE A 61 18.69 18.53 -9.99
C PHE A 61 19.00 19.79 -10.82
N ASP A 62 19.07 19.69 -12.14
CA ASP A 62 19.20 20.86 -13.04
C ASP A 62 17.97 21.79 -12.98
N LYS A 63 16.86 21.34 -12.41
CA LYS A 63 15.61 22.12 -12.24
C LYS A 63 15.42 22.66 -10.83
N LEU A 64 16.42 22.49 -9.96
CA LEU A 64 16.37 23.04 -8.62
C LEU A 64 16.46 24.57 -8.67
N ASN A 65 15.81 25.19 -7.70
CA ASN A 65 15.83 26.64 -7.53
C ASN A 65 17.27 27.16 -7.29
N GLU A 66 17.68 28.17 -8.05
CA GLU A 66 19.02 28.76 -7.96
C GLU A 66 19.30 29.34 -6.56
N GLU A 67 18.31 29.96 -5.91
CA GLU A 67 18.48 30.47 -4.55
C GLU A 67 18.76 29.34 -3.54
N PHE A 68 18.17 28.16 -3.75
CA PHE A 68 18.48 26.98 -2.96
C PHE A 68 19.91 26.49 -3.24
N LEU A 69 20.33 26.43 -4.50
CA LEU A 69 21.67 25.99 -4.90
C LEU A 69 22.79 26.92 -4.40
N GLN A 70 22.48 28.20 -4.13
CA GLN A 70 23.42 29.19 -3.56
C GLN A 70 23.51 29.11 -2.02
N GLN A 71 22.72 28.27 -1.35
CA GLN A 71 22.81 28.12 0.10
C GLN A 71 24.18 27.52 0.51
N LYS A 72 24.79 28.10 1.55
CA LYS A 72 26.12 27.65 2.01
C LYS A 72 26.08 26.29 2.72
N GLU A 73 25.00 26.02 3.41
CA GLU A 73 24.79 24.79 4.18
C GLU A 73 23.36 24.29 4.02
N ILE A 74 23.20 22.98 3.86
CA ILE A 74 21.90 22.31 3.73
C ILE A 74 21.85 21.01 4.52
N ASN A 75 20.62 20.50 4.74
CA ASN A 75 20.37 19.12 5.15
C ASN A 75 19.81 18.31 3.97
N ILE A 76 19.92 16.99 4.00
CA ILE A 76 19.32 16.08 3.02
C ILE A 76 18.49 15.03 3.76
N ILE A 77 17.29 14.73 3.25
CA ILE A 77 16.49 13.56 3.64
C ILE A 77 16.21 12.76 2.38
N ASP A 78 16.72 11.53 2.33
CA ASP A 78 16.58 10.61 1.20
C ASP A 78 15.61 9.48 1.59
N TYR A 79 14.40 9.50 1.01
CA TYR A 79 13.30 8.60 1.33
C TYR A 79 13.33 7.36 0.45
N GLY A 80 13.32 6.17 1.05
CA GLY A 80 13.49 4.92 0.33
C GLY A 80 14.83 4.92 -0.40
N CYS A 81 15.86 5.34 0.33
CA CYS A 81 17.16 5.67 -0.26
C CYS A 81 17.84 4.46 -0.95
N GLY A 82 17.37 3.24 -0.70
CA GLY A 82 18.01 2.03 -1.18
C GLY A 82 19.51 2.06 -0.86
N GLN A 83 20.34 2.22 -1.88
CA GLN A 83 21.79 2.37 -1.73
C GLN A 83 22.26 3.84 -1.78
N ALA A 84 21.37 4.79 -1.52
CA ALA A 84 21.59 6.25 -1.54
C ALA A 84 21.97 6.81 -2.93
N ILE A 85 21.38 6.27 -3.99
CA ILE A 85 21.65 6.73 -5.37
C ILE A 85 21.30 8.23 -5.50
N GLY A 86 20.17 8.66 -4.93
CA GLY A 86 19.74 10.06 -4.94
C GLY A 86 20.78 11.00 -4.33
N THR A 87 21.21 10.69 -3.14
CA THR A 87 22.22 11.47 -2.42
C THR A 87 23.59 11.47 -3.11
N MET A 88 24.04 10.33 -3.68
CA MET A 88 25.30 10.25 -4.44
C MET A 88 25.24 11.07 -5.74
N CYS A 89 24.14 10.98 -6.49
CA CYS A 89 23.94 11.77 -7.69
C CYS A 89 23.91 13.28 -7.41
N TYR A 90 23.36 13.67 -6.24
CA TYR A 90 23.41 15.07 -5.84
C TYR A 90 24.82 15.56 -5.55
N ALA A 91 25.67 14.75 -4.93
CA ALA A 91 27.08 15.07 -4.76
C ALA A 91 27.82 15.28 -6.09
N ASP A 92 27.54 14.42 -7.07
CA ASP A 92 28.10 14.55 -8.43
C ASP A 92 27.60 15.82 -9.10
N PHE A 93 26.30 16.11 -9.03
CA PHE A 93 25.68 17.31 -9.54
C PHE A 93 26.34 18.59 -8.98
N LEU A 94 26.52 18.68 -7.67
CA LEU A 94 27.19 19.82 -7.04
C LEU A 94 28.62 20.01 -7.57
N ARG A 95 29.38 18.91 -7.68
CA ARG A 95 30.76 18.96 -8.15
C ARG A 95 30.87 19.36 -9.62
N GLU A 96 30.02 18.77 -10.48
CA GLU A 96 30.05 19.00 -11.94
C GLU A 96 29.64 20.43 -12.30
N ASN A 97 28.72 21.03 -11.52
CA ASN A 97 28.25 22.39 -11.72
C ASN A 97 28.96 23.45 -10.86
N GLY A 98 29.97 23.06 -10.09
CA GLY A 98 30.80 23.97 -9.32
C GLY A 98 30.12 24.58 -8.08
N TYR A 99 29.04 24.00 -7.59
CA TYR A 99 28.39 24.42 -6.36
C TYR A 99 29.18 23.97 -5.13
N SER A 100 29.30 24.86 -4.15
CA SER A 100 30.10 24.63 -2.94
C SER A 100 29.24 24.46 -1.67
N GLN A 101 28.07 23.85 -1.82
CA GLN A 101 27.19 23.60 -0.69
C GLN A 101 27.80 22.59 0.28
N LYS A 102 27.78 22.93 1.59
CA LYS A 102 28.13 22.03 2.67
C LYS A 102 26.86 21.28 3.15
N VAL A 103 26.92 19.97 3.16
CA VAL A 103 25.84 19.17 3.74
C VAL A 103 26.12 18.92 5.21
N LYS A 104 25.23 19.41 6.10
CA LYS A 104 25.35 19.31 7.55
C LYS A 104 24.88 17.95 8.06
N THR A 105 23.68 17.55 7.63
CA THR A 105 23.06 16.29 8.06
C THR A 105 22.45 15.58 6.87
N ILE A 106 22.57 14.26 6.84
CA ILE A 106 21.91 13.39 5.84
C ILE A 106 21.12 12.34 6.60
N THR A 107 19.81 12.34 6.43
CA THR A 107 18.91 11.31 6.96
C THR A 107 18.54 10.34 5.85
N LEU A 108 18.88 9.08 6.03
CA LEU A 108 18.59 7.97 5.10
C LEU A 108 17.47 7.13 5.67
N ILE A 109 16.37 6.99 4.94
CA ILE A 109 15.18 6.23 5.35
C ILE A 109 15.03 5.04 4.42
N GLU A 110 15.12 3.82 4.94
CA GLU A 110 15.08 2.58 4.14
C GLU A 110 14.65 1.39 5.00
N PRO A 111 13.64 0.60 4.60
CA PRO A 111 13.21 -0.59 5.33
C PRO A 111 14.20 -1.77 5.30
N SER A 112 15.08 -1.83 4.30
CA SER A 112 16.14 -2.85 4.24
C SER A 112 17.35 -2.41 5.07
N GLU A 113 17.62 -3.12 6.16
CA GLU A 113 18.80 -2.86 7.02
C GLU A 113 20.12 -2.98 6.25
N LEU A 114 20.20 -3.94 5.33
CA LEU A 114 21.39 -4.18 4.51
C LEU A 114 21.62 -3.03 3.51
N CYS A 115 20.56 -2.59 2.81
CA CYS A 115 20.62 -1.42 1.93
C CYS A 115 21.01 -0.16 2.71
N LEU A 116 20.41 0.04 3.88
CA LEU A 116 20.65 1.20 4.71
C LEU A 116 22.11 1.30 5.21
N LYS A 117 22.70 0.17 5.64
CA LYS A 117 24.12 0.09 6.00
C LYS A 117 25.03 0.47 4.83
N ARG A 118 24.71 -0.04 3.64
CA ARG A 118 25.47 0.27 2.42
C ARG A 118 25.28 1.72 1.96
N ALA A 119 24.05 2.23 2.05
CA ALA A 119 23.76 3.65 1.80
C ALA A 119 24.58 4.56 2.70
N ALA A 120 24.61 4.30 4.01
CA ALA A 120 25.40 5.08 4.96
C ALA A 120 26.91 5.05 4.64
N LEU A 121 27.42 3.88 4.23
CA LEU A 121 28.81 3.77 3.79
C LEU A 121 29.09 4.60 2.53
N HIS A 122 28.26 4.47 1.50
CA HIS A 122 28.40 5.24 0.27
C HIS A 122 28.38 6.75 0.57
N VAL A 123 27.37 7.21 1.29
CA VAL A 123 27.18 8.63 1.61
C VAL A 123 28.36 9.18 2.41
N SER A 124 28.96 8.39 3.31
CA SER A 124 30.15 8.82 4.07
C SER A 124 31.37 9.08 3.19
N LEU A 125 31.46 8.41 2.02
CA LEU A 125 32.54 8.64 1.05
C LEU A 125 32.31 9.93 0.24
N PHE A 126 31.06 10.27 -0.06
CA PHE A 126 30.70 11.45 -0.84
C PHE A 126 30.62 12.72 0.02
N PHE A 127 30.16 12.59 1.25
CA PHE A 127 30.00 13.68 2.21
C PHE A 127 30.70 13.35 3.54
N PRO A 128 32.05 13.35 3.58
CA PRO A 128 32.80 12.86 4.75
C PRO A 128 32.64 13.71 6.02
N ASN A 129 32.13 14.93 5.89
CA ASN A 129 31.90 15.84 7.01
C ASN A 129 30.43 15.93 7.44
N ALA A 130 29.51 15.25 6.76
CA ALA A 130 28.10 15.28 7.11
C ALA A 130 27.79 14.31 8.27
N LYS A 131 26.86 14.71 9.15
CA LYS A 131 26.29 13.80 10.13
C LYS A 131 25.28 12.88 9.42
N ILE A 132 25.53 11.57 9.44
CA ILE A 132 24.63 10.58 8.84
C ILE A 132 23.71 10.02 9.91
N ILE A 133 22.41 10.05 9.64
CA ILE A 133 21.33 9.47 10.45
C ILE A 133 20.66 8.37 9.60
N THR A 134 20.49 7.18 10.17
CA THR A 134 19.85 6.05 9.50
C THR A 134 18.55 5.71 10.19
N VAL A 135 17.47 5.55 9.40
CA VAL A 135 16.14 5.20 9.87
C VAL A 135 15.69 3.93 9.15
N ASN A 136 15.76 2.80 9.87
CA ASN A 136 15.35 1.50 9.33
C ASN A 136 13.87 1.25 9.59
N LYS A 137 13.02 1.88 8.79
CA LYS A 137 11.55 1.81 8.92
C LYS A 137 10.87 1.86 7.55
N LYS A 138 9.67 1.29 7.47
CA LYS A 138 8.74 1.54 6.37
C LYS A 138 8.07 2.90 6.55
N PHE A 139 7.48 3.44 5.45
CA PHE A 139 6.85 4.77 5.50
C PHE A 139 5.65 4.82 6.45
N GLU A 140 4.89 3.72 6.58
CA GLU A 140 3.78 3.60 7.51
C GLU A 140 4.18 3.55 8.99
N ASP A 141 5.45 3.24 9.29
CA ASP A 141 5.99 3.10 10.65
C ASP A 141 6.81 4.35 11.08
N LEU A 142 6.91 5.36 10.21
CA LEU A 142 7.65 6.60 10.51
C LEU A 142 6.93 7.43 11.58
N SER A 143 7.72 8.07 12.40
CA SER A 143 7.29 9.00 13.44
C SER A 143 7.90 10.38 13.25
N LYS A 144 7.47 11.38 14.03
CA LYS A 144 7.99 12.74 13.94
C LYS A 144 9.49 12.85 14.30
N GLU A 145 10.00 11.91 15.08
CA GLU A 145 11.41 11.86 15.48
C GLU A 145 12.32 11.38 14.34
N ASP A 146 11.76 10.73 13.32
CA ASP A 146 12.47 10.17 12.17
C ASP A 146 12.70 11.22 11.06
N ILE A 147 11.88 12.28 11.04
CA ILE A 147 11.94 13.37 10.05
C ILE A 147 12.20 14.67 10.80
N VAL A 148 13.44 15.13 10.82
CA VAL A 148 13.84 16.36 11.52
C VAL A 148 14.33 17.37 10.50
N CYS A 149 13.59 18.46 10.32
CA CYS A 149 13.97 19.62 9.53
C CYS A 149 14.40 20.76 10.47
N ASP A 150 15.48 21.44 10.11
CA ASP A 150 16.03 22.59 10.85
C ASP A 150 15.33 23.86 10.37
N GLU A 151 14.95 24.76 11.29
CA GLU A 151 14.36 26.05 10.92
C GLU A 151 15.35 27.00 10.23
N GLU A 152 16.65 26.82 10.53
CA GLU A 152 17.70 27.72 10.05
C GLU A 152 18.45 27.19 8.82
N VAL A 153 18.47 25.89 8.61
CA VAL A 153 19.21 25.22 7.54
C VAL A 153 18.24 24.59 6.53
N PRO A 154 18.23 25.06 5.28
CA PRO A 154 17.38 24.50 4.24
C PRO A 154 17.56 22.99 4.08
N THR A 155 16.47 22.29 3.82
CA THR A 155 16.47 20.83 3.67
C THR A 155 16.10 20.43 2.25
N LEU A 156 16.91 19.57 1.63
CA LEU A 156 16.62 18.88 0.38
C LEU A 156 15.96 17.53 0.68
N HIS A 157 14.75 17.35 0.18
CA HIS A 157 14.02 16.08 0.25
C HIS A 157 14.12 15.37 -1.10
N ILE A 158 14.66 14.16 -1.11
CA ILE A 158 14.80 13.33 -2.31
C ILE A 158 13.83 12.15 -2.20
N LEU A 159 12.91 12.03 -3.15
CA LEU A 159 11.95 10.94 -3.26
C LEU A 159 12.08 10.28 -4.64
N SER A 160 12.98 9.31 -4.75
CA SER A 160 13.24 8.60 -6.01
C SER A 160 12.50 7.26 -6.06
N ASN A 161 11.51 7.14 -6.94
CA ASN A 161 10.63 5.97 -7.13
C ASN A 161 9.86 5.52 -5.88
N VAL A 162 9.63 6.42 -4.94
CA VAL A 162 8.96 6.14 -3.67
C VAL A 162 7.46 6.38 -3.76
N LEU A 163 7.07 7.48 -4.43
CA LEU A 163 5.67 7.94 -4.46
C LEU A 163 4.74 7.06 -5.31
N ASP A 164 5.28 6.10 -6.06
CA ASP A 164 4.54 5.11 -6.84
C ASP A 164 4.30 3.77 -6.09
N LEU A 165 4.87 3.61 -4.91
CA LEU A 165 4.61 2.44 -4.05
C LEU A 165 3.20 2.49 -3.44
N ASP A 166 2.64 1.30 -3.18
CA ASP A 166 1.32 1.16 -2.58
C ASP A 166 1.38 1.39 -1.05
N PHE A 167 1.40 2.64 -0.63
CA PHE A 167 1.27 3.06 0.76
C PHE A 167 0.32 4.27 0.89
N VAL A 168 -0.09 4.59 2.11
CA VAL A 168 -1.00 5.72 2.38
C VAL A 168 -0.21 7.03 2.26
N LEU A 169 -0.32 7.68 1.10
CA LEU A 169 0.39 8.92 0.77
C LEU A 169 0.08 10.06 1.75
N ASP A 170 -1.18 10.16 2.18
CA ASP A 170 -1.66 11.20 3.12
C ASP A 170 -0.96 11.08 4.48
N GLY A 171 -0.66 9.85 4.92
CA GLY A 171 0.08 9.59 6.16
C GLY A 171 1.49 10.16 6.12
N LEU A 172 2.24 9.85 5.05
CA LEU A 172 3.58 10.38 4.85
C LEU A 172 3.56 11.91 4.68
N ALA A 173 2.67 12.44 3.86
CA ALA A 173 2.56 13.88 3.63
C ALA A 173 2.22 14.62 4.94
N SER A 174 1.26 14.13 5.72
CA SER A 174 0.90 14.71 7.01
C SER A 174 2.05 14.68 8.01
N LEU A 175 2.81 13.58 8.04
CA LEU A 175 3.99 13.45 8.90
C LEU A 175 5.09 14.42 8.49
N VAL A 176 5.42 14.48 7.19
CA VAL A 176 6.43 15.41 6.65
C VAL A 176 6.00 16.84 6.95
N LYS A 177 4.77 17.24 6.60
CA LYS A 177 4.24 18.59 6.81
C LYS A 177 4.32 19.06 8.25
N LYS A 178 4.04 18.20 9.23
CA LYS A 178 4.12 18.51 10.66
C LYS A 178 5.55 18.76 11.15
N ASN A 179 6.54 18.31 10.40
CA ASN A 179 7.96 18.39 10.79
C ASN A 179 8.77 19.33 9.88
N LEU A 180 8.14 19.98 8.89
CA LEU A 180 8.80 21.00 8.08
C LEU A 180 9.15 22.21 8.95
N GLY A 181 10.43 22.56 8.97
CA GLY A 181 10.96 23.80 9.54
C GLY A 181 11.74 24.54 8.47
N GLY A 182 11.67 25.88 8.45
CA GLY A 182 12.40 26.69 7.49
C GLY A 182 12.05 26.45 6.02
N TYR A 183 13.05 26.51 5.14
CA TYR A 183 12.87 26.25 3.71
C TYR A 183 13.17 24.80 3.35
N ASN A 184 12.28 24.20 2.61
CA ASN A 184 12.37 22.80 2.20
C ASN A 184 12.20 22.68 0.67
N GLN A 185 13.19 22.09 0.02
CA GLN A 185 13.21 21.83 -1.41
C GLN A 185 12.95 20.34 -1.65
N PHE A 186 12.02 20.03 -2.52
CA PHE A 186 11.62 18.65 -2.85
C PHE A 186 12.01 18.30 -4.27
N VAL A 187 12.57 17.12 -4.45
CA VAL A 187 12.83 16.47 -5.75
C VAL A 187 12.15 15.11 -5.74
N CYS A 188 11.09 15.00 -6.52
CA CYS A 188 10.34 13.76 -6.69
C CYS A 188 10.59 13.21 -8.09
N VAL A 189 11.08 11.98 -8.18
CA VAL A 189 11.34 11.29 -9.44
C VAL A 189 10.71 9.91 -9.41
N GLY A 190 9.91 9.57 -10.39
CA GLY A 190 9.25 8.26 -10.49
C GLY A 190 9.09 7.79 -11.93
N PRO A 191 8.70 6.52 -12.14
CA PRO A 191 8.38 6.02 -13.45
C PRO A 191 7.10 6.65 -14.00
N TYR A 192 7.03 6.83 -15.31
CA TYR A 192 5.81 7.27 -15.98
C TYR A 192 4.89 6.09 -16.25
N PHE A 193 3.67 6.14 -15.74
CA PHE A 193 2.63 5.12 -15.92
C PHE A 193 1.52 5.54 -16.89
N GLY A 194 1.77 6.46 -17.80
CA GLY A 194 0.76 6.99 -18.71
C GLY A 194 -0.34 7.77 -17.97
N SER A 195 -1.61 7.51 -18.33
CA SER A 195 -2.77 8.16 -17.70
C SER A 195 -3.21 7.49 -16.39
N SER A 196 -2.43 6.57 -15.82
CA SER A 196 -2.77 5.89 -14.56
C SER A 196 -2.66 6.85 -13.37
N ASN A 197 -3.44 6.58 -12.31
CA ASN A 197 -3.44 7.39 -11.08
C ASN A 197 -2.07 7.43 -10.38
N LYS A 198 -1.19 6.46 -10.63
CA LYS A 198 0.16 6.42 -10.05
C LYS A 198 1.00 7.63 -10.46
N GLY A 199 0.88 8.09 -11.71
CA GLY A 199 1.61 9.26 -12.20
C GLY A 199 1.22 10.60 -11.55
N LYS A 200 0.05 10.68 -10.93
CA LYS A 200 -0.42 11.92 -10.26
C LYS A 200 -0.07 12.01 -8.78
N ARG A 201 0.49 10.95 -8.19
CA ARG A 201 0.81 10.92 -6.76
C ARG A 201 1.84 11.98 -6.36
N MET A 202 2.77 12.32 -7.23
CA MET A 202 3.74 13.40 -6.98
C MET A 202 3.05 14.76 -6.85
N GLU A 203 2.11 15.08 -7.76
CA GLU A 203 1.36 16.34 -7.69
C GLU A 203 0.51 16.40 -6.44
N ILE A 204 -0.14 15.30 -6.06
CA ILE A 204 -0.92 15.20 -4.82
C ILE A 204 -0.01 15.41 -3.61
N PHE A 205 1.17 14.79 -3.58
CA PHE A 205 2.12 14.97 -2.48
C PHE A 205 2.56 16.44 -2.34
N CYS A 206 2.87 17.11 -3.46
CA CYS A 206 3.17 18.54 -3.47
C CYS A 206 2.02 19.37 -2.87
N LEU A 207 0.79 19.08 -3.28
CA LEU A 207 -0.40 19.77 -2.79
C LEU A 207 -0.66 19.54 -1.30
N LEU A 208 -0.51 18.30 -0.83
CA LEU A 208 -0.67 17.96 0.59
C LEU A 208 0.33 18.68 1.48
N LEU A 209 1.50 19.04 0.94
CA LEU A 209 2.52 19.83 1.64
C LEU A 209 2.36 21.34 1.48
N ASP A 210 1.34 21.85 0.78
CA ASP A 210 1.19 23.24 0.37
C ASP A 210 2.41 23.76 -0.42
N GLY A 211 3.01 22.89 -1.23
CA GLY A 211 4.25 23.17 -1.96
C GLY A 211 4.04 24.10 -3.15
N GLU A 212 4.95 25.04 -3.34
CA GLU A 212 5.02 25.87 -4.55
C GLU A 212 5.71 25.08 -5.66
N LYS A 213 4.95 24.75 -6.71
CA LYS A 213 5.42 23.96 -7.84
C LYS A 213 6.36 24.80 -8.70
N GLU A 214 7.61 24.41 -8.75
CA GLU A 214 8.67 25.06 -9.55
C GLU A 214 8.82 24.42 -10.92
N PHE A 215 8.77 23.10 -10.98
CA PHE A 215 8.96 22.35 -12.21
C PHE A 215 8.18 21.04 -12.19
N TYR A 216 7.49 20.74 -13.30
CA TYR A 216 6.84 19.44 -13.52
C TYR A 216 6.88 19.08 -15.00
N GLU A 217 7.47 17.96 -15.32
CA GLU A 217 7.57 17.46 -16.69
C GLU A 217 7.56 15.93 -16.74
N THR A 218 7.06 15.39 -17.84
CA THR A 218 7.29 14.02 -18.25
C THR A 218 8.56 13.98 -19.09
N PHE A 219 9.56 13.29 -18.60
CA PHE A 219 10.86 13.22 -19.21
C PHE A 219 10.99 11.94 -20.03
N ASP A 220 11.11 12.11 -21.34
CA ASP A 220 11.39 11.01 -22.29
C ASP A 220 12.83 11.11 -22.77
N LYS A 221 13.72 10.30 -22.23
CA LYS A 221 15.10 10.22 -22.72
C LYS A 221 15.31 8.94 -23.52
N TYR A 222 15.68 9.12 -24.80
CA TYR A 222 16.18 8.07 -25.69
C TYR A 222 17.70 7.99 -25.54
N GLU A 223 18.21 7.34 -24.51
CA GLU A 223 19.61 6.93 -24.49
C GLU A 223 19.71 5.43 -24.57
N LEU A 224 20.46 4.99 -25.54
CA LEU A 224 20.83 3.61 -25.83
C LEU A 224 21.70 3.04 -24.71
N VAL A 225 21.10 2.61 -23.61
CA VAL A 225 21.64 1.54 -22.80
C VAL A 225 20.76 0.33 -23.11
N GLU A 226 21.25 -0.57 -23.97
CA GLU A 226 20.56 -1.80 -24.39
C GLU A 226 19.21 -1.60 -25.12
N ASP A 227 19.09 -0.63 -26.05
CA ASP A 227 17.87 -0.39 -26.85
C ASP A 227 16.57 -0.18 -26.08
N LYS A 228 16.63 0.25 -24.84
CA LYS A 228 15.44 0.51 -24.00
C LYS A 228 15.18 1.99 -23.85
N THR A 229 13.94 2.39 -24.13
CA THR A 229 13.42 3.73 -23.86
C THR A 229 12.88 3.81 -22.43
N TRP A 230 13.15 4.90 -21.71
CA TRP A 230 12.65 5.12 -20.37
C TRP A 230 11.94 6.44 -20.27
N THR A 231 10.75 6.40 -19.66
CA THR A 231 9.95 7.57 -19.37
C THR A 231 9.93 7.79 -17.86
N ALA A 232 10.13 9.03 -17.42
CA ALA A 232 10.03 9.41 -16.03
C ALA A 232 9.13 10.61 -15.82
N GLN A 233 8.53 10.72 -14.66
CA GLN A 233 7.94 11.97 -14.17
C GLN A 233 8.87 12.62 -13.18
N ILE A 234 9.01 13.94 -13.28
CA ILE A 234 9.84 14.75 -12.39
C ILE A 234 9.00 15.92 -11.89
N LEU A 235 9.01 16.12 -10.58
CA LEU A 235 8.38 17.24 -9.92
C LEU A 235 9.38 17.84 -8.93
N CYS A 236 9.70 19.13 -9.11
CA CYS A 236 10.42 19.92 -8.13
C CYS A 236 9.48 20.98 -7.56
N PHE A 237 9.48 21.13 -6.25
CA PHE A 237 8.67 22.13 -5.54
C PHE A 237 9.32 22.52 -4.23
N SER A 238 8.95 23.70 -3.71
CA SER A 238 9.41 24.19 -2.42
C SER A 238 8.28 24.40 -1.42
N VAL A 239 8.64 24.40 -0.14
CA VAL A 239 7.75 24.73 0.98
C VAL A 239 8.52 25.65 1.91
N GLY A 240 7.95 26.83 2.22
CA GLY A 240 8.60 27.89 2.99
C GLY A 240 9.25 28.96 2.12
N ASN A 241 9.90 29.95 2.74
CA ASN A 241 10.49 31.09 2.03
C ASN A 241 11.97 31.29 2.46
N LEU A 242 12.88 31.38 1.48
CA LEU A 242 14.30 31.67 1.70
C LEU A 242 14.55 33.11 2.17
N SER A 243 13.67 34.05 1.84
CA SER A 243 13.83 35.48 2.10
C SER A 243 13.39 35.95 3.50
N SER A 244 12.90 35.08 4.38
CA SER A 244 12.37 35.44 5.71
C SER A 244 13.40 35.66 6.82
N ARG A 245 14.65 36.04 6.50
CA ARG A 245 15.63 36.53 7.48
C ARG A 245 15.41 38.00 7.89
N GLY A 246 14.18 38.34 8.34
CA GLY A 246 13.92 39.71 8.80
C GLY A 246 12.44 40.02 8.95
N SER A 247 11.87 39.54 9.98
CA SER A 247 10.84 40.11 10.86
C SER A 247 9.96 38.98 11.44
N LYS A 248 10.13 38.79 12.73
CA LYS A 248 9.15 38.12 13.59
C LYS A 248 7.95 39.09 13.73
N ASN A 249 7.08 39.14 12.79
CA ASN A 249 5.70 39.62 12.96
C ASN A 249 5.02 39.45 11.60
N ASP A 250 4.11 38.53 11.54
CA ASP A 250 2.99 38.34 10.65
C ASP A 250 2.81 36.84 10.26
N ILE A 251 2.72 36.01 11.30
CA ILE A 251 2.09 34.69 11.15
C ILE A 251 0.60 34.94 11.35
N ASN A 252 -0.06 35.47 10.33
CA ASN A 252 -1.50 35.40 10.21
C ASN A 252 -1.95 35.70 8.77
N THR A 253 -1.61 34.80 7.84
CA THR A 253 -2.28 34.76 6.54
C THR A 253 -2.28 33.34 6.00
N ASN A 254 -3.48 32.75 5.98
CA ASN A 254 -3.92 31.67 5.12
C ASN A 254 -3.14 30.34 5.13
N GLN A 255 -3.25 29.59 6.22
CA GLN A 255 -3.35 28.13 6.08
C GLN A 255 -4.66 27.82 5.32
N ILE A 256 -4.63 27.90 4.00
CA ILE A 256 -5.65 27.25 3.19
C ILE A 256 -5.46 25.77 3.47
N SER A 257 -6.43 25.14 4.13
CA SER A 257 -6.34 23.71 4.46
C SER A 257 -6.13 22.91 3.18
N VAL A 258 -5.54 21.72 3.27
CA VAL A 258 -5.40 20.79 2.12
C VAL A 258 -6.73 20.63 1.39
N ILE A 259 -7.81 20.58 2.13
CA ILE A 259 -9.20 20.53 1.62
C ILE A 259 -9.55 21.75 0.79
N GLU A 260 -9.15 22.94 1.22
CA GLU A 260 -9.45 24.19 0.51
C GLU A 260 -8.68 24.24 -0.83
N ASN A 261 -7.44 23.79 -0.85
CA ASN A 261 -6.66 23.65 -2.10
C ASN A 261 -7.27 22.62 -3.04
N LEU A 262 -7.70 21.47 -2.51
CA LEU A 262 -8.45 20.48 -3.29
C LEU A 262 -9.75 21.06 -3.85
N LYS A 263 -10.49 21.86 -3.07
CA LYS A 263 -11.71 22.55 -3.54
C LYS A 263 -11.41 23.52 -4.69
N VAL A 264 -10.32 24.30 -4.58
CA VAL A 264 -9.89 25.22 -5.64
C VAL A 264 -9.54 24.47 -6.93
N MET A 265 -8.78 23.38 -6.84
CA MET A 265 -8.41 22.57 -8.00
C MET A 265 -9.61 21.85 -8.61
N ALA A 266 -10.48 21.29 -7.76
CA ALA A 266 -11.71 20.65 -8.21
C ALA A 266 -12.64 21.64 -8.92
N ALA A 267 -12.71 22.88 -8.44
CA ALA A 267 -13.46 23.98 -9.08
C ALA A 267 -12.86 24.35 -10.45
N LYS A 268 -11.53 24.23 -10.61
CA LYS A 268 -10.83 24.41 -11.90
C LYS A 268 -10.98 23.19 -12.84
N GLY A 269 -11.72 22.18 -12.43
CA GLY A 269 -11.99 21.00 -13.25
C GLY A 269 -10.97 19.86 -13.13
N ASN A 270 -10.03 19.88 -12.17
CA ASN A 270 -9.07 18.79 -12.00
C ASN A 270 -9.78 17.52 -11.51
N ALA A 271 -9.81 16.48 -12.34
CA ALA A 271 -10.53 15.23 -12.08
C ALA A 271 -10.00 14.48 -10.85
N GLU A 272 -8.68 14.50 -10.63
CA GLU A 272 -8.05 13.85 -9.46
C GLU A 272 -8.42 14.58 -8.17
N ALA A 273 -8.36 15.92 -8.15
CA ALA A 273 -8.79 16.70 -6.99
C ALA A 273 -10.28 16.50 -6.68
N GLN A 274 -11.13 16.39 -7.71
CA GLN A 274 -12.53 16.04 -7.55
C GLN A 274 -12.68 14.64 -6.94
N TYR A 275 -11.91 13.66 -7.40
CA TYR A 275 -11.92 12.31 -6.83
C TYR A 275 -11.48 12.31 -5.35
N GLN A 276 -10.39 13.01 -5.02
CA GLN A 276 -9.88 13.11 -3.64
C GLN A 276 -10.88 13.81 -2.69
N LEU A 277 -11.55 14.86 -3.14
CA LEU A 277 -12.65 15.46 -2.37
C LEU A 277 -13.80 14.47 -2.17
N GLY A 278 -14.12 13.68 -3.19
CA GLY A 278 -15.08 12.60 -3.08
C GLY A 278 -14.68 11.59 -1.98
N GLU A 279 -13.42 11.19 -1.92
CA GLU A 279 -12.88 10.30 -0.87
C GLU A 279 -12.96 10.95 0.52
N HIS A 280 -12.58 12.22 0.63
CA HIS A 280 -12.64 12.97 1.88
C HIS A 280 -14.06 13.01 2.46
N TYR A 281 -15.05 13.44 1.67
CA TYR A 281 -16.45 13.45 2.11
C TYR A 281 -17.03 12.05 2.34
N TYR A 282 -16.54 11.04 1.62
CA TYR A 282 -16.96 9.66 1.82
C TYR A 282 -16.45 9.09 3.14
N LYS A 283 -15.22 9.40 3.55
CA LYS A 283 -14.61 8.92 4.80
C LYS A 283 -15.07 9.71 6.02
N GLY A 284 -15.27 11.03 5.89
CA GLY A 284 -15.62 11.94 7.00
C GLY A 284 -14.42 12.16 7.94
N GLU A 285 -13.22 12.42 7.38
CA GLU A 285 -11.98 12.49 8.18
C GLU A 285 -11.92 13.71 9.09
N ASP A 286 -12.47 14.87 8.67
CA ASP A 286 -12.47 16.13 9.44
C ASP A 286 -13.89 16.66 9.75
N GLU A 287 -14.91 16.10 9.10
CA GLU A 287 -16.33 16.46 9.24
C GLU A 287 -17.20 15.20 9.24
N GLU A 288 -18.49 15.32 9.53
CA GLU A 288 -19.40 14.20 9.36
C GLU A 288 -19.41 13.71 7.91
N LYS A 289 -19.48 12.40 7.73
CA LYS A 289 -19.54 11.74 6.42
C LYS A 289 -20.69 12.33 5.58
N ASP A 290 -20.35 12.96 4.45
CA ASP A 290 -21.32 13.52 3.50
C ASP A 290 -21.32 12.73 2.18
N LEU A 291 -22.20 11.76 2.12
CA LEU A 291 -22.33 10.90 0.94
C LEU A 291 -22.84 11.68 -0.29
N VAL A 292 -23.60 12.78 -0.10
CA VAL A 292 -24.14 13.59 -1.21
C VAL A 292 -23.00 14.35 -1.89
N GLN A 293 -22.15 15.01 -1.10
CA GLN A 293 -20.95 15.68 -1.61
C GLN A 293 -19.99 14.69 -2.26
N ALA A 294 -19.76 13.55 -1.60
CA ALA A 294 -18.89 12.51 -2.15
C ALA A 294 -19.33 12.08 -3.56
N ILE A 295 -20.63 11.77 -3.74
CA ILE A 295 -21.17 11.34 -5.03
C ILE A 295 -21.14 12.47 -6.06
N MET A 296 -21.39 13.73 -5.66
CA MET A 296 -21.27 14.88 -6.55
C MET A 296 -19.85 15.01 -7.11
N TYR A 297 -18.84 14.92 -6.26
CA TYR A 297 -17.44 15.03 -6.68
C TYR A 297 -16.98 13.82 -7.49
N TYR A 298 -17.37 12.58 -7.11
CA TYR A 298 -17.11 11.40 -7.93
C TYR A 298 -17.75 11.53 -9.32
N SER A 299 -18.98 12.09 -9.43
CA SER A 299 -19.64 12.26 -10.71
C SER A 299 -18.87 13.21 -11.61
N LYS A 300 -18.43 14.39 -11.09
CA LYS A 300 -17.60 15.34 -11.83
C LYS A 300 -16.28 14.71 -12.32
N ALA A 301 -15.62 13.93 -11.48
CA ALA A 301 -14.40 13.23 -11.87
C ALA A 301 -14.68 12.14 -12.91
N ALA A 302 -15.77 11.40 -12.76
CA ALA A 302 -16.18 10.34 -13.67
C ALA A 302 -16.57 10.86 -15.06
N GLU A 303 -17.21 12.03 -15.17
CA GLU A 303 -17.49 12.73 -16.44
C GLU A 303 -16.23 13.00 -17.24
N GLN A 304 -15.10 13.23 -16.56
CA GLN A 304 -13.77 13.37 -17.17
C GLN A 304 -13.07 12.01 -17.37
N GLY A 305 -13.77 10.93 -17.08
CA GLY A 305 -13.27 9.57 -17.24
C GLY A 305 -12.27 9.12 -16.18
N HIS A 306 -12.30 9.69 -14.98
CA HIS A 306 -11.44 9.24 -13.88
C HIS A 306 -11.84 7.83 -13.44
N ASN A 307 -10.93 6.83 -13.59
CA ASN A 307 -11.23 5.41 -13.40
C ASN A 307 -11.63 5.06 -11.96
N GLY A 308 -10.97 5.63 -10.95
CA GLY A 308 -11.32 5.45 -9.53
C GLY A 308 -12.72 5.99 -9.20
N ALA A 309 -13.08 7.16 -9.74
CA ALA A 309 -14.41 7.75 -9.55
C ALA A 309 -15.51 6.91 -10.20
N LEU A 310 -15.26 6.42 -11.42
CA LEU A 310 -16.17 5.48 -12.10
C LEU A 310 -16.37 4.21 -11.24
N TYR A 311 -15.31 3.64 -10.70
CA TYR A 311 -15.40 2.48 -9.80
C TYR A 311 -16.22 2.79 -8.53
N LYS A 312 -15.99 3.95 -7.89
CA LYS A 312 -16.75 4.35 -6.68
C LYS A 312 -18.22 4.57 -6.97
N LEU A 313 -18.57 5.19 -8.11
CA LEU A 313 -19.96 5.31 -8.53
C LEU A 313 -20.59 3.94 -8.81
N GLY A 314 -19.86 3.03 -9.46
CA GLY A 314 -20.32 1.65 -9.67
C GLY A 314 -20.68 0.97 -8.35
N ARG A 315 -19.82 1.11 -7.33
CA ARG A 315 -20.08 0.61 -5.98
C ARG A 315 -21.30 1.27 -5.33
N TYR A 316 -21.40 2.58 -5.39
CA TYR A 316 -22.54 3.32 -4.85
C TYR A 316 -23.88 2.85 -5.44
N TYR A 317 -23.96 2.72 -6.77
CA TYR A 317 -25.17 2.23 -7.42
C TYR A 317 -25.47 0.77 -7.08
N CYS A 318 -24.44 -0.05 -6.89
CA CYS A 318 -24.61 -1.45 -6.50
C CYS A 318 -25.08 -1.59 -5.04
N GLU A 319 -24.39 -0.94 -4.11
CA GLU A 319 -24.52 -1.17 -2.66
C GLU A 319 -25.64 -0.32 -2.03
N THR A 320 -25.76 0.95 -2.45
CA THR A 320 -26.67 1.92 -1.80
C THR A 320 -27.99 2.07 -2.56
N LYS A 321 -27.94 2.14 -3.89
CA LYS A 321 -29.14 2.34 -4.72
C LYS A 321 -29.71 1.05 -5.27
N ASN A 322 -29.00 -0.07 -5.14
CA ASN A 322 -29.36 -1.38 -5.73
C ASN A 322 -29.70 -1.31 -7.24
N ASP A 323 -29.14 -0.30 -7.94
CA ASP A 323 -29.30 -0.13 -9.39
C ASP A 323 -28.18 -0.89 -10.12
N LYS A 324 -28.45 -2.17 -10.39
CA LYS A 324 -27.51 -3.08 -11.03
C LYS A 324 -27.13 -2.67 -12.46
N ASN A 325 -28.01 -1.98 -13.18
CA ASN A 325 -27.75 -1.54 -14.54
C ASN A 325 -26.73 -0.38 -14.56
N LYS A 326 -26.92 0.62 -13.70
CA LYS A 326 -25.95 1.71 -13.57
C LYS A 326 -24.63 1.23 -13.00
N ALA A 327 -24.66 0.32 -12.00
CA ALA A 327 -23.46 -0.27 -11.45
C ALA A 327 -22.63 -0.99 -12.53
N PHE A 328 -23.29 -1.82 -13.35
CA PHE A 328 -22.65 -2.50 -14.49
C PHE A 328 -22.02 -1.50 -15.46
N HIS A 329 -22.76 -0.44 -15.85
CA HIS A 329 -22.27 0.58 -16.76
C HIS A 329 -20.98 1.24 -16.23
N PHE A 330 -20.99 1.68 -14.98
CA PHE A 330 -19.83 2.33 -14.39
C PHE A 330 -18.63 1.39 -14.19
N PHE A 331 -18.88 0.13 -13.79
CA PHE A 331 -17.79 -0.86 -13.70
C PHE A 331 -17.19 -1.17 -15.08
N LYS A 332 -18.02 -1.21 -16.12
CA LYS A 332 -17.55 -1.41 -17.50
C LYS A 332 -16.63 -0.27 -17.94
N LEU A 333 -17.06 0.98 -17.77
CA LEU A 333 -16.26 2.16 -18.12
C LEU A 333 -14.93 2.21 -17.33
N SER A 334 -14.97 1.86 -16.04
CA SER A 334 -13.77 1.84 -15.22
C SER A 334 -12.82 0.69 -15.61
N ALA A 335 -13.35 -0.48 -15.96
CA ALA A 335 -12.57 -1.63 -16.41
C ALA A 335 -11.92 -1.41 -17.80
N GLU A 336 -12.57 -0.65 -18.68
CA GLU A 336 -11.99 -0.23 -19.97
C GLU A 336 -10.77 0.68 -19.79
N LYS A 337 -10.62 1.29 -18.61
CA LYS A 337 -9.47 2.11 -18.20
C LYS A 337 -8.48 1.34 -17.30
N GLU A 338 -8.51 0.02 -17.38
CA GLU A 338 -7.59 -0.89 -16.68
C GLU A 338 -7.61 -0.77 -15.15
N CYS A 339 -8.76 -0.42 -14.56
CA CYS A 339 -8.93 -0.47 -13.11
C CYS A 339 -9.14 -1.92 -12.66
N GLY A 340 -8.13 -2.52 -12.04
CA GLY A 340 -8.17 -3.93 -11.61
C GLY A 340 -9.32 -4.27 -10.67
N GLU A 341 -9.67 -3.38 -9.73
CA GLU A 341 -10.85 -3.58 -8.86
C GLU A 341 -12.17 -3.53 -9.65
N ALA A 342 -12.25 -2.69 -10.68
CA ALA A 342 -13.42 -2.63 -11.55
C ALA A 342 -13.57 -3.89 -12.41
N LEU A 343 -12.46 -4.49 -12.88
CA LEU A 343 -12.48 -5.78 -13.58
C LEU A 343 -13.12 -6.87 -12.72
N ILE A 344 -12.81 -6.90 -11.42
CA ILE A 344 -13.40 -7.88 -10.49
C ILE A 344 -14.91 -7.63 -10.32
N CYS A 345 -15.32 -6.37 -10.14
CA CYS A 345 -16.74 -6.03 -9.99
C CYS A 345 -17.53 -6.27 -11.28
N LEU A 346 -16.96 -5.97 -12.43
CA LEU A 346 -17.52 -6.29 -13.73
C LEU A 346 -17.64 -7.82 -13.91
N GLY A 347 -16.63 -8.58 -13.50
CA GLY A 347 -16.67 -10.04 -13.44
C GLY A 347 -17.82 -10.55 -12.57
N CYS A 348 -18.06 -9.95 -11.40
CA CYS A 348 -19.23 -10.27 -10.57
C CYS A 348 -20.55 -9.98 -11.30
N CYS A 349 -20.65 -8.87 -12.04
CA CYS A 349 -21.83 -8.55 -12.82
C CYS A 349 -22.15 -9.65 -13.85
N TYR A 350 -21.14 -10.10 -14.60
CA TYR A 350 -21.31 -11.21 -15.55
C TYR A 350 -21.57 -12.55 -14.87
N ARG A 351 -20.96 -12.83 -13.73
CA ARG A 351 -21.17 -14.08 -12.99
C ARG A 351 -22.61 -14.26 -12.54
N TYR A 352 -23.24 -13.18 -12.04
CA TYR A 352 -24.58 -13.22 -11.47
C TYR A 352 -25.66 -12.65 -12.38
N GLY A 353 -25.31 -12.04 -13.51
CA GLY A 353 -26.26 -11.39 -14.43
C GLY A 353 -26.74 -10.02 -13.90
N TYR A 354 -25.90 -9.26 -13.21
CA TYR A 354 -26.24 -7.94 -12.69
C TYR A 354 -26.06 -6.86 -13.77
N GLY A 355 -27.18 -6.32 -14.26
CA GLY A 355 -27.17 -5.34 -15.35
C GLY A 355 -26.73 -5.87 -16.71
N THR A 356 -26.53 -7.18 -16.83
CA THR A 356 -26.11 -7.87 -18.06
C THR A 356 -26.57 -9.31 -18.08
N LYS A 357 -26.46 -9.99 -19.23
CA LYS A 357 -26.67 -11.44 -19.33
C LYS A 357 -25.55 -12.17 -18.57
N LYS A 358 -25.92 -13.22 -17.84
CA LYS A 358 -24.97 -14.08 -17.13
C LYS A 358 -24.00 -14.75 -18.09
N ASP A 359 -22.69 -14.56 -17.84
CA ASP A 359 -21.60 -15.18 -18.59
C ASP A 359 -20.44 -15.50 -17.61
N PRO A 360 -20.42 -16.71 -17.01
CA PRO A 360 -19.38 -17.07 -16.05
C PRO A 360 -18.00 -17.25 -16.68
N VAL A 361 -17.91 -17.57 -17.99
CA VAL A 361 -16.62 -17.70 -18.68
C VAL A 361 -15.98 -16.33 -18.88
N TYR A 362 -16.76 -15.35 -19.33
CA TYR A 362 -16.27 -13.99 -19.44
C TYR A 362 -15.92 -13.38 -18.06
N ALA A 363 -16.72 -13.66 -17.03
CA ALA A 363 -16.43 -13.29 -15.65
C ALA A 363 -15.09 -13.84 -15.17
N PHE A 364 -14.80 -15.11 -15.47
CA PHE A 364 -13.49 -15.72 -15.16
C PHE A 364 -12.35 -14.98 -15.85
N ASN A 365 -12.47 -14.68 -17.16
CA ASN A 365 -11.42 -14.00 -17.92
C ASN A 365 -11.12 -12.60 -17.36
N LEU A 366 -12.13 -11.83 -16.95
CA LEU A 366 -11.95 -10.53 -16.31
C LEU A 366 -11.22 -10.67 -14.96
N THR A 367 -11.62 -11.65 -14.15
CA THR A 367 -10.98 -11.94 -12.86
C THR A 367 -9.53 -12.40 -13.05
N TYR A 368 -9.26 -13.20 -14.08
CA TYR A 368 -7.93 -13.67 -14.42
C TYR A 368 -7.00 -12.51 -14.79
N ARG A 369 -7.48 -11.54 -15.60
CA ARG A 369 -6.72 -10.32 -15.91
C ARG A 369 -6.36 -9.55 -14.64
N ALA A 370 -7.33 -9.24 -13.78
CA ALA A 370 -7.10 -8.54 -12.52
C ALA A 370 -6.09 -9.28 -11.62
N ALA A 371 -6.17 -10.61 -11.57
CA ALA A 371 -5.23 -11.42 -10.78
C ALA A 371 -3.79 -11.40 -11.33
N GLN A 372 -3.64 -11.38 -12.67
CA GLN A 372 -2.33 -11.24 -13.32
C GLN A 372 -1.71 -9.86 -13.11
N GLU A 373 -2.52 -8.81 -13.04
CA GLU A 373 -2.09 -7.45 -12.66
C GLU A 373 -1.70 -7.34 -11.17
N GLY A 374 -1.74 -8.44 -10.43
CA GLY A 374 -1.36 -8.49 -9.02
C GLY A 374 -2.45 -8.01 -8.06
N VAL A 375 -3.67 -7.71 -8.54
CA VAL A 375 -4.77 -7.26 -7.67
C VAL A 375 -5.11 -8.36 -6.67
N ARG A 376 -4.80 -8.13 -5.40
CA ARG A 376 -4.95 -9.09 -4.30
C ARG A 376 -6.35 -9.74 -4.25
N ARG A 377 -7.41 -8.92 -4.34
CA ARG A 377 -8.80 -9.40 -4.38
C ARG A 377 -9.07 -10.24 -5.63
N GLY A 378 -8.48 -9.88 -6.79
CA GLY A 378 -8.56 -10.64 -8.04
C GLY A 378 -7.96 -12.03 -7.90
N GLN A 379 -6.78 -12.13 -7.29
CA GLN A 379 -6.12 -13.42 -7.02
C GLN A 379 -6.97 -14.31 -6.13
N ARG A 380 -7.53 -13.77 -5.03
CA ARG A 380 -8.45 -14.53 -4.18
C ARG A 380 -9.69 -15.01 -4.93
N VAL A 381 -10.36 -14.13 -5.67
CA VAL A 381 -11.57 -14.48 -6.44
C VAL A 381 -11.26 -15.51 -7.54
N LEU A 382 -10.09 -15.42 -8.16
CA LEU A 382 -9.64 -16.41 -9.14
C LEU A 382 -9.40 -17.79 -8.51
N GLY A 383 -8.81 -17.83 -7.30
CA GLY A 383 -8.72 -19.06 -6.50
C GLY A 383 -10.09 -19.68 -6.28
N MET A 384 -11.09 -18.87 -5.85
CA MET A 384 -12.48 -19.33 -5.70
C MET A 384 -13.11 -19.81 -7.01
N CYS A 385 -12.75 -19.23 -8.16
CA CYS A 385 -13.23 -19.70 -9.46
C CYS A 385 -12.70 -21.11 -9.76
N TYR A 386 -11.41 -21.37 -9.53
CA TYR A 386 -10.83 -22.70 -9.71
C TYR A 386 -11.34 -23.73 -8.69
N GLU A 387 -11.56 -23.33 -7.44
CA GLU A 387 -12.12 -24.21 -6.41
C GLU A 387 -13.54 -24.67 -6.75
N ASN A 388 -14.39 -23.73 -7.21
CA ASN A 388 -15.81 -24.01 -7.47
C ASN A 388 -16.11 -24.41 -8.92
N GLY A 389 -15.16 -24.30 -9.85
CA GLY A 389 -15.38 -24.54 -11.28
C GLY A 389 -16.24 -23.44 -11.92
N THR A 390 -16.08 -22.17 -11.50
CA THR A 390 -16.91 -21.08 -12.01
C THR A 390 -16.28 -20.45 -13.25
N GLY A 391 -16.86 -20.73 -14.43
CA GLY A 391 -16.35 -20.26 -15.72
C GLY A 391 -15.06 -20.95 -16.18
N VAL A 392 -14.60 -21.93 -15.44
CA VAL A 392 -13.40 -22.73 -15.70
C VAL A 392 -13.58 -24.13 -15.11
N GLU A 393 -12.84 -25.11 -15.58
CA GLU A 393 -12.81 -26.43 -14.97
C GLU A 393 -12.26 -26.36 -13.53
N LYS A 394 -12.91 -27.10 -12.63
CA LYS A 394 -12.51 -27.18 -11.22
C LYS A 394 -11.07 -27.69 -11.08
N ASN A 395 -10.22 -26.94 -10.39
CA ASN A 395 -8.83 -27.28 -10.16
C ASN A 395 -8.36 -26.78 -8.78
N PRO A 396 -8.48 -27.63 -7.73
CA PRO A 396 -8.09 -27.24 -6.37
C PRO A 396 -6.62 -26.85 -6.21
N THR A 397 -5.73 -27.47 -6.97
CA THR A 397 -4.28 -27.13 -6.92
C THR A 397 -4.05 -25.67 -7.39
N LYS A 398 -4.67 -25.29 -8.52
CA LYS A 398 -4.61 -23.89 -8.98
C LYS A 398 -5.31 -22.94 -8.02
N ALA A 399 -6.37 -23.38 -7.34
CA ALA A 399 -6.99 -22.56 -6.30
C ALA A 399 -6.02 -22.24 -5.17
N VAL A 400 -5.29 -23.23 -4.67
CA VAL A 400 -4.26 -23.06 -3.64
C VAL A 400 -3.13 -22.11 -4.11
N GLU A 401 -2.66 -22.26 -5.35
CA GLU A 401 -1.65 -21.36 -5.92
C GLU A 401 -2.10 -19.88 -5.87
N TRP A 402 -3.33 -19.60 -6.28
CA TRP A 402 -3.87 -18.25 -6.31
C TRP A 402 -4.21 -17.72 -4.90
N TYR A 403 -4.72 -18.58 -4.00
CA TYR A 403 -4.90 -18.22 -2.60
C TYR A 403 -3.56 -17.87 -1.94
N THR A 404 -2.50 -18.63 -2.23
CA THR A 404 -1.16 -18.36 -1.71
C THR A 404 -0.68 -16.97 -2.15
N LYS A 405 -0.83 -16.61 -3.43
CA LYS A 405 -0.45 -15.28 -3.93
C LYS A 405 -1.20 -14.16 -3.21
N ALA A 406 -2.51 -14.31 -3.00
CA ALA A 406 -3.30 -13.33 -2.27
C ALA A 406 -2.95 -13.28 -0.77
N ALA A 407 -2.72 -14.45 -0.15
CA ALA A 407 -2.37 -14.58 1.26
C ALA A 407 -1.01 -13.93 1.59
N LEU A 408 -0.04 -14.05 0.68
CA LEU A 408 1.26 -13.36 0.79
C LEU A 408 1.12 -11.84 0.71
N GLN A 409 0.10 -11.32 0.00
CA GLN A 409 -0.27 -9.91 0.00
C GLN A 409 -1.14 -9.51 1.21
N LYS A 410 -1.18 -10.32 2.26
CA LYS A 410 -1.95 -10.09 3.50
C LYS A 410 -3.48 -10.00 3.28
N ASP A 411 -4.05 -10.72 2.28
CA ASP A 411 -5.51 -10.87 2.19
C ASP A 411 -5.98 -11.84 3.28
N ALA A 412 -6.63 -11.30 4.32
CA ALA A 412 -7.05 -12.10 5.46
C ALA A 412 -8.02 -13.23 5.07
N THR A 413 -8.93 -12.97 4.11
CA THR A 413 -9.85 -14.01 3.60
C THR A 413 -9.08 -15.11 2.87
N ALA A 414 -8.12 -14.76 2.01
CA ALA A 414 -7.30 -15.74 1.31
C ALA A 414 -6.43 -16.57 2.27
N GLN A 415 -5.90 -15.94 3.33
CA GLN A 415 -5.18 -16.66 4.38
C GLN A 415 -6.08 -17.68 5.09
N CYS A 416 -7.33 -17.32 5.41
CA CYS A 416 -8.29 -18.25 5.98
C CYS A 416 -8.58 -19.41 5.01
N LEU A 417 -8.91 -19.12 3.74
CA LEU A 417 -9.17 -20.13 2.73
C LEU A 417 -7.97 -21.06 2.48
N LEU A 418 -6.78 -20.52 2.51
CA LEU A 418 -5.55 -21.33 2.43
C LEU A 418 -5.38 -22.23 3.66
N GLY A 419 -5.73 -21.73 4.84
CA GLY A 419 -5.84 -22.51 6.05
C GLY A 419 -6.81 -23.68 5.91
N ASP A 420 -8.00 -23.42 5.36
CA ASP A 420 -9.01 -24.46 5.08
C ASP A 420 -8.47 -25.52 4.09
N CYS A 421 -7.75 -25.09 3.03
CA CYS A 421 -7.12 -26.01 2.09
C CYS A 421 -6.10 -26.94 2.76
N TYR A 422 -5.23 -26.43 3.64
CA TYR A 422 -4.29 -27.25 4.38
C TYR A 422 -4.95 -28.14 5.43
N ASP A 423 -6.04 -27.67 6.04
CA ASP A 423 -6.76 -28.44 7.05
C ASP A 423 -7.49 -29.65 6.45
N ASP A 424 -8.09 -29.48 5.28
CA ASP A 424 -8.88 -30.51 4.61
C ASP A 424 -8.06 -31.34 3.61
N GLY A 425 -6.87 -30.85 3.20
CA GLY A 425 -6.06 -31.47 2.15
C GLY A 425 -6.61 -31.25 0.76
N ILE A 426 -7.24 -30.09 0.50
CA ILE A 426 -7.86 -29.75 -0.79
C ILE A 426 -6.86 -29.02 -1.67
N GLY A 427 -6.39 -29.65 -2.74
CA GLY A 427 -5.43 -29.08 -3.69
C GLY A 427 -3.98 -29.04 -3.16
N VAL A 428 -3.76 -29.45 -1.94
CA VAL A 428 -2.48 -29.53 -1.24
C VAL A 428 -2.52 -30.69 -0.26
N GLU A 429 -1.37 -31.21 0.14
CA GLU A 429 -1.28 -32.22 1.20
C GLU A 429 -1.82 -31.68 2.52
N LYS A 430 -2.61 -32.50 3.21
CA LYS A 430 -3.19 -32.15 4.52
C LYS A 430 -2.09 -31.84 5.55
N ASP A 431 -2.12 -30.63 6.10
CA ASP A 431 -1.15 -30.18 7.10
C ASP A 431 -1.84 -29.24 8.13
N PRO A 432 -2.38 -29.82 9.22
CA PRO A 432 -3.08 -29.04 10.23
C PRO A 432 -2.20 -27.99 10.94
N ALA A 433 -0.86 -28.20 10.99
CA ALA A 433 0.04 -27.22 11.59
C ALA A 433 0.15 -25.97 10.70
N LYS A 434 0.31 -26.16 9.38
CA LYS A 434 0.26 -25.05 8.42
C LYS A 434 -1.13 -24.38 8.38
N ALA A 435 -2.20 -25.14 8.54
CA ALA A 435 -3.53 -24.56 8.66
C ALA A 435 -3.61 -23.57 9.83
N VAL A 436 -3.10 -23.95 11.01
CA VAL A 436 -3.01 -23.09 12.19
C VAL A 436 -2.17 -21.84 11.93
N GLU A 437 -1.04 -21.96 11.23
CA GLU A 437 -0.21 -20.81 10.88
C GLU A 437 -0.99 -19.78 10.03
N TRP A 438 -1.71 -20.25 9.01
CA TRP A 438 -2.48 -19.39 8.13
C TRP A 438 -3.72 -18.81 8.83
N TYR A 439 -4.43 -19.59 9.64
CA TYR A 439 -5.52 -19.09 10.46
C TYR A 439 -5.03 -18.02 11.45
N THR A 440 -3.86 -18.19 12.04
CA THR A 440 -3.27 -17.21 12.96
C THR A 440 -3.04 -15.88 12.24
N LYS A 441 -2.36 -15.89 11.09
CA LYS A 441 -2.13 -14.67 10.29
C LYS A 441 -3.42 -13.95 9.92
N SER A 442 -4.47 -14.70 9.57
CA SER A 442 -5.79 -14.14 9.24
C SER A 442 -6.52 -13.61 10.48
N ALA A 443 -6.48 -14.35 11.59
CA ALA A 443 -7.15 -14.00 12.85
C ALA A 443 -6.54 -12.76 13.52
N GLU A 444 -5.23 -12.58 13.41
CA GLU A 444 -4.50 -11.40 13.89
C GLU A 444 -4.89 -10.13 13.12
N GLN A 445 -5.27 -10.26 11.84
CA GLN A 445 -5.86 -9.17 11.06
C GLN A 445 -7.33 -8.90 11.40
N GLY A 446 -7.91 -9.61 12.35
CA GLY A 446 -9.28 -9.43 12.79
C GLY A 446 -10.32 -10.22 12.01
N TYR A 447 -9.96 -11.13 11.11
CA TYR A 447 -10.97 -11.89 10.34
C TYR A 447 -11.72 -12.88 11.22
N ALA A 448 -13.01 -12.63 11.44
CA ALA A 448 -13.83 -13.36 12.42
C ALA A 448 -13.93 -14.86 12.16
N GLU A 449 -13.97 -15.28 10.89
CA GLU A 449 -14.04 -16.69 10.52
C GLU A 449 -12.74 -17.43 10.88
N ALA A 450 -11.57 -16.79 10.62
CA ALA A 450 -10.28 -17.34 10.99
C ALA A 450 -10.10 -17.41 12.52
N GLN A 451 -10.60 -16.41 13.25
CA GLN A 451 -10.61 -16.43 14.74
C GLN A 451 -11.44 -17.60 15.26
N PHE A 452 -12.60 -17.86 14.65
CA PHE A 452 -13.42 -19.02 14.98
C PHE A 452 -12.68 -20.33 14.69
N ASN A 453 -12.10 -20.48 13.48
CA ASN A 453 -11.37 -21.68 13.09
C ASN A 453 -10.17 -21.91 14.00
N LEU A 454 -9.41 -20.87 14.32
CA LEU A 454 -8.26 -20.95 15.24
C LEU A 454 -8.70 -21.34 16.66
N GLY A 455 -9.82 -20.81 17.14
CA GLY A 455 -10.44 -21.23 18.41
C GLY A 455 -10.75 -22.73 18.42
N ASN A 456 -11.29 -23.28 17.31
CA ASN A 456 -11.54 -24.70 17.17
C ASN A 456 -10.24 -25.53 17.20
N ARG A 457 -9.15 -25.03 16.57
CA ARG A 457 -7.84 -25.71 16.58
C ARG A 457 -7.27 -25.81 18.02
N TYR A 458 -7.26 -24.71 18.75
CA TYR A 458 -6.83 -24.71 20.15
C TYR A 458 -7.73 -25.55 21.07
N PHE A 459 -9.03 -25.56 20.81
CA PHE A 459 -9.94 -26.36 21.62
C PHE A 459 -9.75 -27.86 21.47
N ASN A 460 -9.55 -28.30 20.20
CA ASN A 460 -9.43 -29.71 19.88
C ASN A 460 -7.97 -30.22 19.97
N GLY A 461 -6.96 -29.33 19.92
CA GLY A 461 -5.55 -29.71 19.85
C GLY A 461 -5.16 -30.26 18.48
N ILE A 462 -5.70 -29.66 17.38
CA ILE A 462 -5.44 -30.13 16.01
C ILE A 462 -4.47 -29.14 15.36
N GLY A 463 -3.27 -29.61 15.01
CA GLY A 463 -2.19 -28.77 14.44
C GLY A 463 -1.51 -27.85 15.46
N VAL A 464 -1.99 -27.84 16.71
CA VAL A 464 -1.47 -27.04 17.82
C VAL A 464 -1.78 -27.74 19.13
N GLU A 465 -1.01 -27.47 20.17
CA GLU A 465 -1.27 -27.99 21.51
C GLU A 465 -2.65 -27.54 22.03
N LYS A 466 -3.40 -28.48 22.59
CA LYS A 466 -4.74 -28.22 23.13
C LYS A 466 -4.69 -27.16 24.23
N ASN A 467 -5.42 -26.06 24.04
CA ASN A 467 -5.49 -24.95 25.01
C ASN A 467 -6.89 -24.34 25.03
N PRO A 468 -7.78 -24.82 25.92
CA PRO A 468 -9.15 -24.29 26.00
C PRO A 468 -9.24 -22.79 26.37
N THR A 469 -8.28 -22.28 27.11
CA THR A 469 -8.24 -20.86 27.48
C THR A 469 -7.97 -19.99 26.24
N LYS A 470 -6.96 -20.32 25.44
CA LYS A 470 -6.72 -19.66 24.16
C LYS A 470 -7.90 -19.82 23.18
N ALA A 471 -8.57 -20.97 23.22
CA ALA A 471 -9.79 -21.16 22.41
C ALA A 471 -10.88 -20.16 22.79
N VAL A 472 -11.11 -19.95 24.09
CA VAL A 472 -12.08 -18.94 24.58
C VAL A 472 -11.69 -17.54 24.15
N GLU A 473 -10.42 -17.17 24.21
CA GLU A 473 -9.94 -15.85 23.76
C GLU A 473 -10.28 -15.62 22.27
N TRP A 474 -10.01 -16.58 21.41
CA TRP A 474 -10.29 -16.47 19.99
C TRP A 474 -11.79 -16.52 19.67
N TYR A 475 -12.55 -17.39 20.36
CA TYR A 475 -14.01 -17.38 20.22
C TYR A 475 -14.61 -16.05 20.65
N THR A 476 -14.10 -15.42 21.70
CA THR A 476 -14.58 -14.12 22.17
C THR A 476 -14.41 -13.05 21.09
N LYS A 477 -13.20 -12.94 20.51
CA LYS A 477 -12.93 -12.00 19.43
C LYS A 477 -13.86 -12.20 18.23
N SER A 478 -14.08 -13.44 17.83
CA SER A 478 -14.99 -13.78 16.72
C SER A 478 -16.46 -13.53 17.07
N ALA A 479 -16.88 -13.86 18.29
CA ALA A 479 -18.24 -13.67 18.76
C ALA A 479 -18.64 -12.19 18.90
N GLU A 480 -17.72 -11.35 19.35
CA GLU A 480 -17.90 -9.89 19.44
C GLU A 480 -18.10 -9.26 18.05
N GLN A 481 -17.48 -9.81 17.02
CA GLN A 481 -17.73 -9.42 15.62
C GLN A 481 -19.04 -10.02 15.05
N GLY A 482 -19.73 -10.80 15.86
CA GLY A 482 -21.03 -11.32 15.50
C GLY A 482 -21.03 -12.67 14.78
N ASN A 483 -19.95 -13.45 14.81
CA ASN A 483 -19.96 -14.81 14.29
C ASN A 483 -20.86 -15.70 15.17
N ALA A 484 -21.98 -16.15 14.62
CA ALA A 484 -22.99 -16.92 15.37
C ALA A 484 -22.45 -18.27 15.90
N ARG A 485 -21.58 -18.95 15.12
CA ARG A 485 -20.94 -20.19 15.54
C ARG A 485 -19.98 -19.97 16.73
N ALA A 486 -19.23 -18.86 16.69
CA ALA A 486 -18.34 -18.48 17.79
C ALA A 486 -19.15 -18.09 19.03
N GLN A 487 -20.26 -17.36 18.88
CA GLN A 487 -21.17 -17.01 19.98
C GLN A 487 -21.73 -18.28 20.64
N PHE A 488 -22.18 -19.24 19.86
CA PHE A 488 -22.65 -20.54 20.36
C PHE A 488 -21.54 -21.30 21.12
N ASN A 489 -20.35 -21.44 20.49
CA ASN A 489 -19.24 -22.13 21.12
C ASN A 489 -18.81 -21.44 22.43
N LEU A 490 -18.77 -20.11 22.45
CA LEU A 490 -18.45 -19.35 23.65
C LEU A 490 -19.50 -19.55 24.75
N GLY A 491 -20.80 -19.57 24.40
CA GLY A 491 -21.89 -19.95 25.30
C GLY A 491 -21.65 -21.31 25.94
N ASN A 492 -21.27 -22.33 25.11
CA ASN A 492 -20.92 -23.65 25.60
C ASN A 492 -19.73 -23.64 26.55
N ARG A 493 -18.72 -22.76 26.33
CA ARG A 493 -17.54 -22.66 27.23
C ARG A 493 -17.97 -22.10 28.59
N TYR A 494 -18.76 -21.04 28.61
CA TYR A 494 -19.29 -20.47 29.87
C TYR A 494 -20.25 -21.41 30.60
N TYR A 495 -21.11 -22.15 29.89
CA TYR A 495 -22.02 -23.08 30.46
C TYR A 495 -21.32 -24.24 31.20
N ASN A 496 -20.27 -24.78 30.57
CA ASN A 496 -19.55 -25.93 31.07
C ASN A 496 -18.34 -25.58 31.95
N GLY A 497 -17.88 -24.33 31.95
CA GLY A 497 -16.65 -23.93 32.66
C GLY A 497 -15.37 -24.49 32.01
N ILE A 498 -15.29 -24.55 30.67
CA ILE A 498 -14.13 -25.14 29.97
C ILE A 498 -13.30 -24.02 29.33
N GLY A 499 -12.10 -23.78 29.84
CA GLY A 499 -11.21 -22.71 29.42
C GLY A 499 -11.56 -21.34 30.01
N VAL A 500 -12.64 -21.27 30.78
CA VAL A 500 -13.15 -20.08 31.45
C VAL A 500 -13.95 -20.52 32.69
N GLU A 501 -14.09 -19.67 33.67
CA GLU A 501 -14.93 -19.92 34.83
C GLU A 501 -16.40 -20.14 34.43
N LYS A 502 -17.04 -21.15 35.01
CA LYS A 502 -18.44 -21.49 34.74
C LYS A 502 -19.34 -20.32 35.05
N ASN A 503 -20.11 -19.86 34.07
CA ASN A 503 -21.04 -18.75 34.22
C ASN A 503 -22.29 -18.95 33.34
N PRO A 504 -23.33 -19.60 33.86
CA PRO A 504 -24.54 -19.87 33.08
C PRO A 504 -25.25 -18.60 32.58
N ALA A 505 -25.22 -17.51 33.34
CA ALA A 505 -25.84 -16.24 32.91
C ALA A 505 -25.13 -15.69 31.64
N LYS A 506 -23.80 -15.68 31.61
CA LYS A 506 -23.04 -15.33 30.38
C LYS A 506 -23.29 -16.32 29.26
N ALA A 507 -23.49 -17.58 29.57
CA ALA A 507 -23.85 -18.56 28.52
C ALA A 507 -25.19 -18.20 27.87
N VAL A 508 -26.20 -17.84 28.64
CA VAL A 508 -27.52 -17.38 28.15
C VAL A 508 -27.35 -16.14 27.26
N GLU A 509 -26.55 -15.15 27.66
CA GLU A 509 -26.28 -13.95 26.86
C GLU A 509 -25.73 -14.31 25.46
N TRP A 510 -24.74 -15.21 25.40
CA TRP A 510 -24.12 -15.60 24.14
C TRP A 510 -25.03 -16.49 23.30
N TYR A 511 -25.79 -17.41 23.92
CA TYR A 511 -26.81 -18.20 23.21
C TYR A 511 -27.90 -17.30 22.63
N THR A 512 -28.34 -16.28 23.34
CA THR A 512 -29.33 -15.31 22.85
C THR A 512 -28.83 -14.61 21.59
N LYS A 513 -27.59 -14.07 21.62
CA LYS A 513 -27.00 -13.43 20.44
C LYS A 513 -26.88 -14.37 19.22
N ALA A 514 -26.51 -15.63 19.45
CA ALA A 514 -26.44 -16.61 18.39
C ALA A 514 -27.83 -17.02 17.87
N ALA A 515 -28.81 -17.18 18.77
CA ALA A 515 -30.18 -17.54 18.47
C ALA A 515 -30.90 -16.46 17.63
N GLU A 516 -30.70 -15.19 17.95
CA GLU A 516 -31.19 -14.04 17.19
C GLU A 516 -30.68 -14.03 15.74
N LYS A 517 -29.52 -14.64 15.49
CA LYS A 517 -28.94 -14.84 14.14
C LYS A 517 -29.40 -16.14 13.47
N GLY A 518 -30.33 -16.85 14.08
CA GLY A 518 -30.89 -18.07 13.52
C GLY A 518 -30.06 -19.34 13.75
N HIS A 519 -29.09 -19.33 14.72
CA HIS A 519 -28.32 -20.53 15.03
C HIS A 519 -29.20 -21.55 15.79
N ALA A 520 -29.56 -22.65 15.12
CA ALA A 520 -30.56 -23.59 15.64
C ALA A 520 -30.16 -24.23 16.97
N GLU A 521 -28.90 -24.67 17.12
CA GLU A 521 -28.43 -25.28 18.36
C GLU A 521 -28.37 -24.27 19.51
N ALA A 522 -28.13 -22.98 19.20
CA ALA A 522 -28.17 -21.94 20.23
C ALA A 522 -29.61 -21.68 20.71
N GLN A 523 -30.59 -21.70 19.79
CA GLN A 523 -32.01 -21.59 20.13
C GLN A 523 -32.45 -22.74 21.05
N PHE A 524 -32.03 -23.97 20.72
CA PHE A 524 -32.32 -25.13 21.55
C PHE A 524 -31.67 -25.01 22.96
N ASN A 525 -30.37 -24.70 23.02
CA ASN A 525 -29.66 -24.59 24.29
C ASN A 525 -30.22 -23.43 25.17
N LEU A 526 -30.64 -22.34 24.53
CA LEU A 526 -31.30 -21.22 25.21
C LEU A 526 -32.63 -21.67 25.84
N GLY A 527 -33.46 -22.45 25.11
CA GLY A 527 -34.66 -23.06 25.63
C GLY A 527 -34.38 -23.95 26.83
N CYS A 528 -33.38 -24.82 26.75
CA CYS A 528 -32.96 -25.67 27.87
C CYS A 528 -32.48 -24.87 29.09
N CYS A 529 -31.82 -23.73 28.87
CA CYS A 529 -31.42 -22.85 29.99
C CYS A 529 -32.65 -22.30 30.72
N TYR A 530 -33.64 -21.81 29.99
CA TYR A 530 -34.90 -21.30 30.59
C TYR A 530 -35.70 -22.39 31.29
N ASP A 531 -35.79 -23.61 30.72
CA ASP A 531 -36.46 -24.74 31.35
C ASP A 531 -35.79 -25.16 32.67
N ASN A 532 -34.49 -24.96 32.79
CA ASN A 532 -33.70 -25.24 34.01
C ASN A 532 -33.64 -24.05 34.98
N GLY A 533 -34.31 -22.95 34.70
CA GLY A 533 -34.35 -21.78 35.57
C GLY A 533 -33.05 -20.95 35.59
N ILE A 534 -32.31 -20.96 34.47
CA ILE A 534 -31.04 -20.23 34.30
C ILE A 534 -31.27 -18.97 33.47
#